data_6c2d17c3b20f841f7ad96aee93fce25a
#
_entry.id   6c2d17c3b20f841f7ad96aee93fce25a
#
_cell.length_a   1.000
_cell.length_b   1.000
_cell.length_c   1.000
_cell.angle_alpha   90.00
_cell.angle_beta   90.00
_cell.angle_gamma   90.00
#
_symmetry.space_group_name_H-M   'P 1'
#
loop_
_entity.id
_entity.type
_entity.pdbx_description
1 polymer ?
#
loop_
_entity_poly.entity_id
_entity_poly.type
_entity_poly.pdbx_seq_one_letter_code
_entity_poly.pdbx_strand_id
1 'polypeptide(L)'
;MPQPWPAVEIARMILAGFDDYRDHFQRITLGARQRFEQARWQDIQRASAARINLYEEKVAEVNGWLRQGFAEDVLLDVEQWPLVKNAYIHLIDPRLDDELSETWYNSLFCSLFSHDLISDGCMFIHTTRPSMRGRERAAQTRTYRPDAGLKGLLRAVFTDYPFDVPYGDLEGDLVRLEEQLRDCLPDWVCKDPTLAVELFLPVLYRNKGAYLVGRLFNSDEQWPLVIPLLHREGHGIEADALITDEAEVSIIFSFTRSYFMVDVPVPAEFVNFLKRILPGKHIAELYTSIGFYKHGKSEFYRALINHLASSDDRFVMAPGVRGMVMSVFTLPGFNTVFKIIKDRFSPSKTVDRATVIDKYRLVKSVDRVGRMADTQEFADFRFPRSKFEPECLAELLEVAPSTVALEGDTVLIRHCWTERRMTPLNLYLEHASEGQVLEALEDYGLAIKQLAAANIFPGDMLLKNFGVTRHGRVVFYDYDEISFLTEVNFRHIPPPRYPEDEMSGEPWYSIGPHDVFPEEFPPFLFADIGQRRLFSRLHGELYDADYWKGLQAAIREGKVIDVFPYRRKGR
;
A
#
# COMPACT_ATOMS: atom_id res chain seq x y z
N MET A 1 52.98 10.13 5.24
CA MET A 1 51.90 9.96 6.22
C MET A 1 50.81 9.18 5.52
N PRO A 2 50.25 8.11 6.07
CA PRO A 2 49.10 7.49 5.48
C PRO A 2 48.00 8.55 5.28
N GLN A 3 47.39 8.62 4.12
CA GLN A 3 46.26 9.52 3.91
C GLN A 3 45.15 9.15 4.91
N PRO A 4 44.49 10.15 5.54
CA PRO A 4 43.40 9.86 6.45
C PRO A 4 42.31 9.11 5.65
N TRP A 5 41.69 8.12 6.29
CA TRP A 5 40.65 7.30 5.69
C TRP A 5 39.47 8.20 5.22
N PRO A 6 38.91 8.01 3.99
CA PRO A 6 38.06 9.00 3.33
C PRO A 6 36.59 8.99 3.81
N ALA A 7 36.36 8.91 5.13
CA ALA A 7 35.02 8.86 5.73
C ALA A 7 34.11 10.01 5.30
N VAL A 8 34.65 11.21 5.30
CA VAL A 8 33.89 12.44 4.97
C VAL A 8 33.53 12.47 3.48
N GLU A 9 34.45 12.04 2.60
CA GLU A 9 34.26 11.99 1.16
C GLU A 9 33.18 10.95 0.80
N ILE A 10 33.23 9.75 1.42
CA ILE A 10 32.21 8.70 1.26
C ILE A 10 30.85 9.25 1.75
N ALA A 11 30.78 9.84 2.92
CA ALA A 11 29.56 10.42 3.48
C ALA A 11 28.97 11.52 2.58
N ARG A 12 29.80 12.39 2.00
CA ARG A 12 29.36 13.43 1.05
C ARG A 12 28.83 12.85 -0.25
N MET A 13 29.47 11.81 -0.78
CA MET A 13 28.99 11.13 -2.00
C MET A 13 27.64 10.46 -1.77
N ILE A 14 27.45 9.83 -0.62
CA ILE A 14 26.18 9.26 -0.20
C ILE A 14 25.09 10.34 -0.15
N LEU A 15 25.38 11.49 0.48
CA LEU A 15 24.43 12.59 0.60
C LEU A 15 24.11 13.24 -0.74
N ALA A 16 25.12 13.44 -1.60
CA ALA A 16 24.88 13.96 -2.95
C ALA A 16 23.95 13.06 -3.78
N GLY A 17 24.07 11.74 -3.64
CA GLY A 17 23.13 10.80 -4.24
C GLY A 17 21.72 10.89 -3.67
N PHE A 18 21.57 11.15 -2.37
CA PHE A 18 20.27 11.43 -1.76
C PHE A 18 19.65 12.72 -2.32
N ASP A 19 20.43 13.78 -2.45
CA ASP A 19 19.94 15.06 -3.00
C ASP A 19 19.46 14.87 -4.43
N ASP A 20 20.23 14.16 -5.27
CA ASP A 20 19.83 13.86 -6.65
C ASP A 20 18.55 13.01 -6.71
N TYR A 21 18.42 11.99 -5.83
CA TYR A 21 17.17 11.23 -5.69
C TYR A 21 16.00 12.14 -5.32
N ARG A 22 16.17 13.01 -4.31
CA ARG A 22 15.11 13.93 -3.85
C ARG A 22 14.67 14.89 -4.93
N ASP A 23 15.61 15.45 -5.68
CA ASP A 23 15.33 16.37 -6.79
C ASP A 23 14.52 15.68 -7.91
N HIS A 24 14.88 14.44 -8.26
CA HIS A 24 14.14 13.66 -9.25
C HIS A 24 12.74 13.29 -8.76
N PHE A 25 12.65 12.83 -7.51
CA PHE A 25 11.38 12.50 -6.87
C PHE A 25 10.42 13.71 -6.85
N GLN A 26 10.93 14.88 -6.48
CA GLN A 26 10.16 16.11 -6.43
C GLN A 26 9.70 16.55 -7.83
N ARG A 27 10.58 16.49 -8.84
CA ARG A 27 10.22 16.82 -10.24
C ARG A 27 9.07 15.95 -10.76
N ILE A 28 9.10 14.64 -10.50
CA ILE A 28 8.00 13.73 -10.88
C ILE A 28 6.72 14.12 -10.14
N THR A 29 6.83 14.41 -8.85
CA THR A 29 5.71 14.76 -7.97
C THR A 29 5.04 16.06 -8.40
N LEU A 30 5.79 17.13 -8.62
CA LEU A 30 5.26 18.44 -9.03
C LEU A 30 4.53 18.40 -10.37
N GLY A 31 4.93 17.51 -11.28
CA GLY A 31 4.22 17.30 -12.55
C GLY A 31 2.82 16.68 -12.40
N ALA A 32 2.42 16.24 -11.20
CA ALA A 32 1.13 15.57 -10.99
C ALA A 32 -0.06 16.52 -11.22
N ARG A 33 0.04 17.79 -10.80
CA ARG A 33 -0.99 18.80 -11.02
C ARG A 33 -1.29 18.96 -12.51
N GLN A 34 -0.27 19.22 -13.32
CA GLN A 34 -0.43 19.41 -14.77
C GLN A 34 -1.05 18.17 -15.44
N ARG A 35 -0.61 16.95 -15.05
CA ARG A 35 -1.17 15.71 -15.62
C ARG A 35 -2.64 15.55 -15.26
N PHE A 36 -3.05 15.92 -14.04
CA PHE A 36 -4.45 15.91 -13.58
C PHE A 36 -5.28 16.94 -14.37
N GLU A 37 -4.82 18.18 -14.46
CA GLU A 37 -5.51 19.25 -15.17
C GLU A 37 -5.66 18.99 -16.66
N GLN A 38 -4.73 18.25 -17.26
CA GLN A 38 -4.76 17.86 -18.69
C GLN A 38 -5.39 16.50 -18.94
N ALA A 39 -5.97 15.85 -17.90
CA ALA A 39 -6.55 14.50 -17.98
C ALA A 39 -5.59 13.44 -18.58
N ARG A 40 -4.27 13.58 -18.35
CA ARG A 40 -3.23 12.70 -18.90
C ARG A 40 -3.04 11.46 -18.03
N TRP A 41 -4.07 10.61 -17.98
CA TRP A 41 -4.18 9.50 -17.03
C TRP A 41 -3.09 8.43 -17.21
N GLN A 42 -2.71 8.12 -18.44
CA GLN A 42 -1.61 7.20 -18.72
C GLN A 42 -0.26 7.74 -18.25
N ASP A 43 -0.03 9.06 -18.38
CA ASP A 43 1.20 9.68 -17.90
C ASP A 43 1.28 9.71 -16.37
N ILE A 44 0.13 9.79 -15.67
CA ILE A 44 0.07 9.62 -14.22
C ILE A 44 0.52 8.21 -13.83
N GLN A 45 0.07 7.17 -14.55
CA GLN A 45 0.50 5.79 -14.29
C GLN A 45 2.00 5.60 -14.54
N ARG A 46 2.52 6.13 -15.67
CA ARG A 46 3.96 6.09 -15.97
C ARG A 46 4.78 6.81 -14.91
N ALA A 47 4.33 7.98 -14.45
CA ALA A 47 4.99 8.75 -13.40
C ALA A 47 4.97 8.02 -12.04
N SER A 48 3.87 7.30 -11.71
CA SER A 48 3.79 6.49 -10.50
C SER A 48 4.78 5.32 -10.55
N ALA A 49 4.86 4.61 -11.68
CA ALA A 49 5.82 3.53 -11.88
C ALA A 49 7.28 4.03 -11.82
N ALA A 50 7.57 5.14 -12.51
CA ALA A 50 8.90 5.76 -12.49
C ALA A 50 9.32 6.15 -11.07
N ARG A 51 8.40 6.69 -10.24
CA ARG A 51 8.70 7.09 -8.86
C ARG A 51 8.96 5.90 -7.94
N ILE A 52 8.30 4.75 -8.19
CA ILE A 52 8.54 3.51 -7.43
C ILE A 52 9.95 2.97 -7.73
N ASN A 53 10.36 2.95 -9.00
CA ASN A 53 11.65 2.40 -9.43
C ASN A 53 12.82 3.32 -9.10
N LEU A 54 12.60 4.64 -9.09
CA LEU A 54 13.62 5.67 -8.92
C LEU A 54 14.56 5.43 -7.73
N TYR A 55 14.01 4.96 -6.60
CA TYR A 55 14.82 4.76 -5.39
C TYR A 55 15.90 3.68 -5.61
N GLU A 56 15.52 2.53 -6.17
CA GLU A 56 16.45 1.41 -6.40
C GLU A 56 17.45 1.74 -7.51
N GLU A 57 17.01 2.42 -8.56
CA GLU A 57 17.87 2.92 -9.64
C GLU A 57 18.95 3.86 -9.09
N LYS A 58 18.57 4.81 -8.25
CA LYS A 58 19.49 5.77 -7.65
C LYS A 58 20.44 5.15 -6.61
N VAL A 59 19.98 4.19 -5.83
CA VAL A 59 20.86 3.42 -4.93
C VAL A 59 21.91 2.65 -5.73
N ALA A 60 21.53 2.00 -6.83
CA ALA A 60 22.47 1.28 -7.69
C ALA A 60 23.46 2.24 -8.36
N GLU A 61 23.03 3.42 -8.80
CA GLU A 61 23.88 4.46 -9.40
C GLU A 61 24.95 4.95 -8.41
N VAL A 62 24.53 5.29 -7.18
CA VAL A 62 25.46 5.79 -6.14
C VAL A 62 26.40 4.67 -5.67
N ASN A 63 25.95 3.42 -5.59
CA ASN A 63 26.84 2.30 -5.36
C ASN A 63 27.94 2.22 -6.45
N GLY A 64 27.56 2.45 -7.71
CA GLY A 64 28.52 2.55 -8.81
C GLY A 64 29.52 3.69 -8.63
N TRP A 65 29.08 4.87 -8.19
CA TRP A 65 29.98 6.01 -7.92
C TRP A 65 30.98 5.70 -6.80
N LEU A 66 30.49 5.09 -5.71
CA LEU A 66 31.36 4.69 -4.59
C LEU A 66 32.42 3.68 -5.02
N ARG A 67 32.06 2.66 -5.81
CA ARG A 67 33.00 1.65 -6.31
C ARG A 67 34.00 2.19 -7.34
N GLN A 68 33.66 3.26 -8.05
CA GLN A 68 34.57 3.96 -8.96
C GLN A 68 35.46 4.97 -8.25
N GLY A 69 34.98 5.59 -7.18
CA GLY A 69 35.69 6.64 -6.46
C GLY A 69 36.68 6.15 -5.42
N PHE A 70 36.50 4.92 -4.91
CA PHE A 70 37.33 4.38 -3.82
C PHE A 70 37.78 2.95 -4.15
N ALA A 71 39.00 2.61 -3.68
CA ALA A 71 39.51 1.25 -3.79
C ALA A 71 38.63 0.28 -2.97
N GLU A 72 38.50 -0.96 -3.44
CA GLU A 72 37.58 -1.93 -2.85
C GLU A 72 37.94 -2.27 -1.39
N ASP A 73 39.21 -2.40 -1.09
CA ASP A 73 39.74 -2.65 0.26
C ASP A 73 39.47 -1.48 1.21
N VAL A 74 39.39 -0.26 0.69
CA VAL A 74 39.00 0.93 1.48
C VAL A 74 37.47 0.98 1.64
N LEU A 75 36.73 0.81 0.56
CA LEU A 75 35.26 0.94 0.60
C LEU A 75 34.61 -0.15 1.46
N LEU A 76 35.13 -1.39 1.38
CA LEU A 76 34.55 -2.54 2.07
C LEU A 76 35.17 -2.83 3.45
N ASP A 77 36.00 -1.93 3.98
CA ASP A 77 36.49 -2.00 5.37
C ASP A 77 35.37 -1.59 6.34
N VAL A 78 34.56 -2.55 6.73
CA VAL A 78 33.38 -2.33 7.59
C VAL A 78 33.75 -1.75 8.96
N GLU A 79 34.97 -2.00 9.47
CA GLU A 79 35.42 -1.47 10.77
C GLU A 79 35.52 0.06 10.77
N GLN A 80 35.68 0.68 9.60
CA GLN A 80 35.76 2.13 9.43
C GLN A 80 34.40 2.80 9.19
N TRP A 81 33.34 2.05 8.89
CA TRP A 81 32.02 2.62 8.60
C TRP A 81 31.37 3.39 9.75
N PRO A 82 31.66 3.14 11.03
CA PRO A 82 31.27 4.05 12.11
C PRO A 82 31.75 5.49 11.89
N LEU A 83 32.91 5.70 11.26
CA LEU A 83 33.41 7.04 10.92
C LEU A 83 32.60 7.67 9.79
N VAL A 84 32.18 6.88 8.78
CA VAL A 84 31.28 7.37 7.70
C VAL A 84 29.94 7.77 8.29
N LYS A 85 29.35 6.91 9.14
CA LYS A 85 28.09 7.22 9.83
C LYS A 85 28.19 8.51 10.64
N ASN A 86 29.25 8.69 11.43
CA ASN A 86 29.45 9.90 12.22
C ASN A 86 29.61 11.14 11.33
N ALA A 87 30.37 11.06 10.24
CA ALA A 87 30.48 12.14 9.28
C ALA A 87 29.13 12.47 8.64
N TYR A 88 28.35 11.45 8.29
CA TYR A 88 27.03 11.59 7.67
C TYR A 88 26.03 12.25 8.62
N ILE A 89 26.03 11.89 9.92
CA ILE A 89 25.21 12.55 10.97
C ILE A 89 25.42 14.05 10.97
N HIS A 90 26.67 14.51 10.93
CA HIS A 90 26.97 15.95 10.89
C HIS A 90 26.49 16.64 9.60
N LEU A 91 26.54 15.94 8.47
CA LEU A 91 26.07 16.46 7.19
C LEU A 91 24.55 16.60 7.12
N ILE A 92 23.81 15.67 7.72
CA ILE A 92 22.34 15.69 7.71
C ILE A 92 21.74 16.52 8.86
N ASP A 93 22.54 17.00 9.83
CA ASP A 93 22.07 17.77 10.97
C ASP A 93 21.19 18.99 10.62
N PRO A 94 21.51 19.81 9.61
CA PRO A 94 20.68 20.96 9.23
C PRO A 94 19.44 20.60 8.39
N ARG A 95 19.24 19.35 8.00
CA ARG A 95 18.16 18.93 7.09
C ARG A 95 16.81 18.82 7.79
N LEU A 96 15.75 18.98 6.98
CA LEU A 96 14.36 18.84 7.42
C LEU A 96 13.77 17.45 7.03
N ASP A 97 14.54 16.64 6.30
CA ASP A 97 14.23 15.28 5.87
C ASP A 97 15.35 14.30 6.30
N ASP A 98 15.93 14.55 7.48
CA ASP A 98 17.02 13.77 8.04
C ASP A 98 16.63 12.29 8.24
N GLU A 99 15.39 12.00 8.62
CA GLU A 99 14.88 10.64 8.76
C GLU A 99 14.90 9.86 7.45
N LEU A 100 14.62 10.53 6.33
CA LEU A 100 14.72 9.91 5.00
C LEU A 100 16.17 9.71 4.58
N SER A 101 17.05 10.65 4.96
CA SER A 101 18.50 10.58 4.72
C SER A 101 19.12 9.40 5.46
N GLU A 102 18.73 9.13 6.72
CA GLU A 102 19.16 7.94 7.46
C GLU A 102 18.77 6.65 6.75
N THR A 103 17.54 6.58 6.24
CA THR A 103 17.06 5.41 5.48
C THR A 103 17.83 5.23 4.17
N TRP A 104 18.17 6.31 3.49
CA TRP A 104 18.97 6.30 2.28
C TRP A 104 20.37 5.73 2.55
N TYR A 105 21.05 6.23 3.59
CA TYR A 105 22.33 5.71 4.03
C TYR A 105 22.28 4.20 4.30
N ASN A 106 21.27 3.74 5.05
CA ASN A 106 21.06 2.33 5.33
C ASN A 106 20.90 1.49 4.06
N SER A 107 20.19 2.01 3.06
CA SER A 107 20.00 1.30 1.80
C SER A 107 21.30 1.14 1.02
N LEU A 108 22.16 2.14 1.03
CA LEU A 108 23.49 2.07 0.42
C LEU A 108 24.41 1.14 1.18
N PHE A 109 24.43 1.19 2.52
CA PHE A 109 25.18 0.25 3.33
C PHE A 109 24.79 -1.20 3.00
N CYS A 110 23.50 -1.52 3.01
CA CYS A 110 23.00 -2.86 2.67
C CYS A 110 23.24 -3.27 1.21
N SER A 111 23.50 -2.32 0.31
CA SER A 111 23.88 -2.63 -1.08
C SER A 111 25.36 -2.96 -1.25
N LEU A 112 26.20 -2.55 -0.31
CA LEU A 112 27.64 -2.80 -0.28
C LEU A 112 28.00 -4.01 0.55
N PHE A 113 27.29 -4.24 1.64
CA PHE A 113 27.61 -5.26 2.63
C PHE A 113 26.51 -6.30 2.79
N SER A 114 26.90 -7.50 3.23
CA SER A 114 25.94 -8.52 3.61
C SER A 114 25.18 -8.11 4.88
N HIS A 115 23.96 -8.63 5.04
CA HIS A 115 23.11 -8.33 6.20
C HIS A 115 23.67 -8.85 7.54
N ASP A 116 24.70 -9.67 7.53
CA ASP A 116 25.40 -10.13 8.73
C ASP A 116 26.13 -9.02 9.49
N LEU A 117 26.43 -7.92 8.79
CA LEU A 117 27.16 -6.76 9.32
C LEU A 117 26.22 -5.65 9.83
N ILE A 118 24.92 -5.89 9.90
CA ILE A 118 23.95 -4.93 10.45
C ILE A 118 24.25 -4.69 11.93
N SER A 119 24.65 -3.47 12.24
CA SER A 119 24.90 -3.01 13.61
C SER A 119 24.56 -1.53 13.75
N ASP A 120 24.17 -1.10 14.95
CA ASP A 120 23.88 0.31 15.19
C ASP A 120 25.14 1.19 15.10
N GLY A 121 26.33 0.60 15.20
CA GLY A 121 27.58 1.30 14.93
C GLY A 121 27.73 1.74 13.48
N CYS A 122 27.31 0.92 12.52
CA CYS A 122 27.48 1.15 11.08
C CYS A 122 26.23 1.70 10.39
N MET A 123 25.03 1.48 10.94
CA MET A 123 23.74 1.83 10.35
C MET A 123 22.86 2.61 11.33
N PHE A 124 21.81 3.24 10.81
CA PHE A 124 20.75 3.87 11.60
C PHE A 124 19.65 2.85 11.90
N ILE A 125 19.92 1.85 12.77
CA ILE A 125 18.88 0.94 13.28
C ILE A 125 17.92 1.74 14.16
N HIS A 126 18.47 2.49 15.13
CA HIS A 126 17.75 3.50 15.86
C HIS A 126 17.99 4.86 15.22
N THR A 127 16.96 5.69 15.18
CA THR A 127 17.16 7.08 14.73
C THR A 127 18.03 7.85 15.71
N THR A 128 18.91 8.68 15.19
CA THR A 128 19.76 9.55 16.03
C THR A 128 18.96 10.68 16.67
N ARG A 129 17.77 10.93 16.16
CA ARG A 129 16.86 11.98 16.65
C ARG A 129 15.51 11.35 16.99
N PRO A 130 15.10 11.35 18.27
CA PRO A 130 13.73 11.06 18.60
C PRO A 130 12.86 12.06 17.82
N SER A 131 11.87 11.52 17.07
CA SER A 131 10.91 12.25 16.25
C SER A 131 10.73 13.70 16.71
N MET A 132 10.87 14.66 15.82
CA MET A 132 10.91 16.12 16.00
C MET A 132 9.93 16.69 17.07
N ARG A 133 10.06 16.27 18.33
CA ARG A 133 9.45 16.92 19.48
C ARG A 133 10.21 18.23 19.73
N GLY A 134 9.73 19.31 19.11
CA GLY A 134 10.23 20.66 19.37
C GLY A 134 10.68 21.50 18.18
N ARG A 135 10.68 20.97 16.95
CA ARG A 135 10.76 21.79 15.75
C ARG A 135 9.34 21.97 15.17
N GLU A 136 8.48 22.64 15.91
CA GLU A 136 7.22 23.15 15.37
C GLU A 136 7.52 24.25 14.33
N ARG A 137 7.92 23.87 13.13
CA ARG A 137 7.52 24.64 11.98
C ARG A 137 6.07 24.28 11.75
N ALA A 138 5.21 25.28 11.78
CA ALA A 138 3.79 25.09 11.51
C ALA A 138 3.65 24.23 10.25
N ALA A 139 2.98 23.08 10.36
CA ALA A 139 2.59 22.30 9.21
C ALA A 139 2.02 23.29 8.19
N GLN A 140 2.30 23.05 6.88
CA GLN A 140 1.77 23.93 5.83
C GLN A 140 0.25 23.75 5.75
N THR A 141 -0.47 24.29 6.74
CA THR A 141 -1.90 24.20 6.88
C THR A 141 -2.54 25.59 6.85
N ARG A 142 -3.81 25.64 6.46
CA ARG A 142 -4.64 26.82 6.54
C ARG A 142 -5.93 26.49 7.27
N THR A 143 -6.36 27.40 8.15
CA THR A 143 -7.57 27.24 8.94
C THR A 143 -8.65 28.15 8.39
N TYR A 144 -9.88 27.60 8.25
CA TYR A 144 -11.08 28.28 7.80
C TYR A 144 -12.15 28.21 8.89
N ARG A 145 -12.90 29.30 9.06
CA ARG A 145 -14.00 29.40 10.02
C ARG A 145 -15.32 29.69 9.31
N PRO A 146 -16.47 29.23 9.84
CA PRO A 146 -17.77 29.39 9.20
C PRO A 146 -18.39 30.79 9.44
N ASP A 147 -17.60 31.85 9.33
CA ASP A 147 -18.06 33.24 9.57
C ASP A 147 -19.24 33.63 8.66
N ALA A 148 -19.32 33.05 7.46
CA ALA A 148 -20.43 33.21 6.52
C ALA A 148 -21.25 31.90 6.36
N GLY A 149 -21.30 31.05 7.39
CA GLY A 149 -21.92 29.73 7.38
C GLY A 149 -21.07 28.66 6.71
N LEU A 150 -21.54 27.40 6.73
CA LEU A 150 -20.79 26.26 6.21
C LEU A 150 -20.52 26.37 4.70
N LYS A 151 -21.50 26.81 3.91
CA LYS A 151 -21.30 27.05 2.48
C LYS A 151 -20.25 28.14 2.22
N GLY A 152 -20.24 29.20 3.03
CA GLY A 152 -19.23 30.26 2.97
C GLY A 152 -17.82 29.75 3.30
N LEU A 153 -17.69 28.90 4.31
CA LEU A 153 -16.44 28.23 4.67
C LEU A 153 -15.94 27.37 3.49
N LEU A 154 -16.78 26.50 2.93
CA LEU A 154 -16.42 25.68 1.77
C LEU A 154 -16.00 26.53 0.58
N ARG A 155 -16.71 27.62 0.29
CA ARG A 155 -16.34 28.56 -0.78
C ARG A 155 -14.96 29.16 -0.56
N ALA A 156 -14.62 29.56 0.66
CA ALA A 156 -13.31 30.07 1.00
C ALA A 156 -12.22 29.02 0.76
N VAL A 157 -12.49 27.74 1.12
CA VAL A 157 -11.61 26.62 0.80
C VAL A 157 -11.34 26.56 -0.70
N PHE A 158 -12.36 26.44 -1.54
CA PHE A 158 -12.16 26.28 -3.00
C PHE A 158 -11.53 27.50 -3.67
N THR A 159 -11.67 28.69 -3.09
CA THR A 159 -10.97 29.91 -3.56
C THR A 159 -9.45 29.79 -3.40
N ASP A 160 -9.00 29.12 -2.35
CA ASP A 160 -7.56 28.95 -2.05
C ASP A 160 -6.92 27.77 -2.78
N TYR A 161 -7.71 26.91 -3.44
CA TYR A 161 -7.24 25.79 -4.25
C TYR A 161 -7.61 25.94 -5.74
N PRO A 162 -7.10 26.97 -6.41
CA PRO A 162 -7.37 27.18 -7.83
C PRO A 162 -6.65 26.16 -8.70
N PHE A 163 -7.28 25.80 -9.81
CA PHE A 163 -6.70 25.02 -10.90
C PHE A 163 -6.73 25.84 -12.19
N ASP A 164 -5.88 25.46 -13.16
CA ASP A 164 -5.92 26.09 -14.48
C ASP A 164 -7.17 25.69 -15.27
N VAL A 165 -7.77 24.56 -14.91
CA VAL A 165 -9.08 24.12 -15.39
C VAL A 165 -10.15 24.62 -14.41
N PRO A 166 -11.22 25.28 -14.89
CA PRO A 166 -12.25 25.82 -14.00
C PRO A 166 -13.05 24.70 -13.31
N TYR A 167 -13.63 25.01 -12.16
CA TYR A 167 -14.69 24.20 -11.57
C TYR A 167 -15.94 24.25 -12.46
N GLY A 168 -16.52 23.09 -12.78
CA GLY A 168 -17.64 22.98 -13.71
C GLY A 168 -18.94 23.57 -13.15
N ASP A 169 -19.33 23.16 -11.94
CA ASP A 169 -20.48 23.70 -11.18
C ASP A 169 -20.11 23.82 -9.70
N LEU A 170 -19.28 24.80 -9.39
CA LEU A 170 -18.84 25.03 -8.00
C LEU A 170 -20.03 25.29 -7.06
N GLU A 171 -21.06 26.04 -7.52
CA GLU A 171 -22.20 26.36 -6.68
C GLU A 171 -23.04 25.12 -6.32
N GLY A 172 -23.28 24.25 -7.28
CA GLY A 172 -23.93 22.95 -7.05
C GLY A 172 -23.10 22.05 -6.16
N ASP A 173 -21.78 22.01 -6.37
CA ASP A 173 -20.85 21.25 -5.52
C ASP A 173 -20.88 21.73 -4.06
N LEU A 174 -20.86 23.05 -3.84
CA LEU A 174 -20.93 23.64 -2.50
C LEU A 174 -22.22 23.28 -1.76
N VAL A 175 -23.38 23.28 -2.45
CA VAL A 175 -24.65 22.86 -1.85
C VAL A 175 -24.59 21.39 -1.44
N ARG A 176 -24.14 20.53 -2.35
CA ARG A 176 -24.02 19.07 -2.10
C ARG A 176 -23.05 18.75 -0.96
N LEU A 177 -21.88 19.41 -0.93
CA LEU A 177 -20.90 19.20 0.13
C LEU A 177 -21.41 19.72 1.49
N GLU A 178 -22.14 20.83 1.52
CA GLU A 178 -22.77 21.32 2.75
C GLU A 178 -23.81 20.32 3.28
N GLU A 179 -24.65 19.75 2.42
CA GLU A 179 -25.60 18.69 2.77
C GLU A 179 -24.87 17.45 3.34
N GLN A 180 -23.83 16.96 2.65
CA GLN A 180 -23.03 15.84 3.12
C GLN A 180 -22.36 16.12 4.48
N LEU A 181 -21.88 17.35 4.70
CA LEU A 181 -21.30 17.74 5.97
C LEU A 181 -22.33 17.70 7.11
N ARG A 182 -23.56 18.17 6.85
CA ARG A 182 -24.67 18.12 7.81
C ARG A 182 -25.13 16.69 8.08
N ASP A 183 -25.07 15.80 7.09
CA ASP A 183 -25.43 14.38 7.25
C ASP A 183 -24.39 13.60 8.05
N CYS A 184 -23.11 13.99 7.93
CA CYS A 184 -22.00 13.29 8.58
C CYS A 184 -21.73 13.76 10.02
N LEU A 185 -22.10 14.99 10.36
CA LEU A 185 -21.85 15.58 11.68
C LEU A 185 -23.14 15.80 12.47
N PRO A 186 -23.09 15.64 13.79
CA PRO A 186 -24.23 16.03 14.63
C PRO A 186 -24.58 17.51 14.46
N ASP A 187 -25.87 17.82 14.52
CA ASP A 187 -26.41 19.20 14.38
C ASP A 187 -25.75 20.23 15.31
N TRP A 188 -25.38 19.82 16.53
CA TRP A 188 -24.74 20.69 17.50
C TRP A 188 -23.32 21.08 17.06
N VAL A 189 -22.58 20.16 16.39
CA VAL A 189 -21.25 20.45 15.82
C VAL A 189 -21.34 21.47 14.71
N CYS A 190 -22.32 21.32 13.82
CA CYS A 190 -22.53 22.26 12.70
C CYS A 190 -22.92 23.67 13.17
N LYS A 191 -23.44 23.80 14.41
CA LYS A 191 -23.84 25.07 15.03
C LYS A 191 -22.79 25.60 16.02
N ASP A 192 -21.73 24.89 16.26
CA ASP A 192 -20.65 25.26 17.19
C ASP A 192 -19.86 26.46 16.63
N PRO A 193 -19.82 27.60 17.33
CA PRO A 193 -19.08 28.79 16.87
C PRO A 193 -17.56 28.57 16.84
N THR A 194 -17.04 27.52 17.51
CA THR A 194 -15.62 27.18 17.51
C THR A 194 -15.23 26.22 16.37
N LEU A 195 -16.22 25.73 15.61
CA LEU A 195 -15.97 24.85 14.46
C LEU A 195 -15.00 25.52 13.47
N ALA A 196 -14.02 24.76 13.05
CA ALA A 196 -13.06 25.17 12.05
C ALA A 196 -12.63 24.00 11.17
N VAL A 197 -12.19 24.31 9.97
CA VAL A 197 -11.54 23.39 9.04
C VAL A 197 -10.08 23.77 8.95
N GLU A 198 -9.19 22.80 9.17
CA GLU A 198 -7.75 22.94 8.88
C GLU A 198 -7.38 22.03 7.73
N LEU A 199 -6.93 22.60 6.61
CA LEU A 199 -6.49 21.84 5.43
C LEU A 199 -4.98 21.98 5.23
N PHE A 200 -4.36 20.90 4.80
CA PHE A 200 -2.98 20.88 4.34
C PHE A 200 -2.89 21.59 2.97
N LEU A 201 -1.97 22.56 2.83
CA LEU A 201 -1.92 23.41 1.63
C LEU A 201 -1.60 22.66 0.33
N PRO A 202 -0.63 21.72 0.29
CA PRO A 202 -0.41 20.92 -0.90
C PRO A 202 -1.59 20.00 -1.23
N VAL A 203 -2.01 20.00 -2.49
CA VAL A 203 -3.00 19.05 -3.01
C VAL A 203 -2.32 17.71 -3.22
N LEU A 204 -2.99 16.63 -2.81
CA LEU A 204 -2.51 15.27 -3.00
C LEU A 204 -3.11 14.70 -4.30
N TYR A 205 -2.28 14.15 -5.19
CA TYR A 205 -2.74 13.56 -6.46
C TYR A 205 -2.51 12.05 -6.45
N ARG A 206 -3.53 11.31 -6.91
CA ARG A 206 -3.42 9.87 -7.12
C ARG A 206 -4.42 9.38 -8.16
N ASN A 207 -3.97 8.55 -9.09
CA ASN A 207 -4.79 8.08 -10.21
C ASN A 207 -5.47 9.25 -10.93
N LYS A 208 -6.81 9.24 -11.03
CA LYS A 208 -7.61 10.29 -11.66
C LYS A 208 -8.14 11.33 -10.67
N GLY A 209 -7.67 11.32 -9.42
CA GLY A 209 -8.17 12.20 -8.37
C GLY A 209 -7.13 13.16 -7.82
N ALA A 210 -7.59 14.34 -7.43
CA ALA A 210 -6.89 15.25 -6.55
C ALA A 210 -7.65 15.27 -5.20
N TYR A 211 -6.94 15.49 -4.10
CA TYR A 211 -7.52 15.38 -2.76
C TYR A 211 -7.09 16.55 -1.91
N LEU A 212 -8.06 17.25 -1.35
CA LEU A 212 -7.83 18.19 -0.26
C LEU A 212 -7.92 17.41 1.05
N VAL A 213 -6.90 17.51 1.88
CA VAL A 213 -6.75 16.68 3.09
C VAL A 213 -6.57 17.57 4.30
N GLY A 214 -7.30 17.27 5.37
CA GLY A 214 -7.24 18.01 6.60
C GLY A 214 -8.09 17.44 7.70
N ARG A 215 -8.61 18.32 8.54
CA ARG A 215 -9.53 17.98 9.62
C ARG A 215 -10.59 19.04 9.82
N LEU A 216 -11.73 18.61 10.32
CA LEU A 216 -12.69 19.42 11.04
C LEU A 216 -12.37 19.33 12.52
N PHE A 217 -12.52 20.42 13.26
CA PHE A 217 -12.31 20.40 14.70
C PHE A 217 -13.09 21.54 15.38
N ASN A 218 -13.42 21.33 16.63
CA ASN A 218 -13.92 22.35 17.54
C ASN A 218 -13.05 22.35 18.82
N SER A 219 -13.57 22.92 19.92
CA SER A 219 -12.86 22.96 21.20
C SER A 219 -12.56 21.56 21.78
N ASP A 220 -13.43 20.58 21.52
CA ASP A 220 -13.47 19.30 22.24
C ASP A 220 -13.15 18.09 21.36
N GLU A 221 -13.49 18.15 20.07
CA GLU A 221 -13.43 17.02 19.15
C GLU A 221 -12.79 17.38 17.82
N GLN A 222 -12.31 16.34 17.10
CA GLN A 222 -11.80 16.47 15.74
C GLN A 222 -12.20 15.28 14.86
N TRP A 223 -12.40 15.54 13.58
CA TRP A 223 -12.70 14.55 12.55
C TRP A 223 -11.74 14.71 11.39
N PRO A 224 -11.27 13.62 10.76
CA PRO A 224 -10.55 13.75 9.50
C PRO A 224 -11.46 14.40 8.45
N LEU A 225 -10.85 15.07 7.48
CA LEU A 225 -11.57 15.65 6.35
C LEU A 225 -10.79 15.35 5.07
N VAL A 226 -11.45 14.71 4.10
CA VAL A 226 -10.94 14.55 2.75
C VAL A 226 -12.00 14.97 1.75
N ILE A 227 -11.62 15.85 0.81
CA ILE A 227 -12.49 16.26 -0.31
C ILE A 227 -11.81 15.80 -1.60
N PRO A 228 -12.28 14.69 -2.21
CA PRO A 228 -11.81 14.25 -3.52
C PRO A 228 -12.32 15.18 -4.61
N LEU A 229 -11.42 15.53 -5.53
CA LEU A 229 -11.70 16.32 -6.73
C LEU A 229 -11.45 15.46 -7.96
N LEU A 230 -12.37 15.50 -8.92
CA LEU A 230 -12.28 14.76 -10.17
C LEU A 230 -12.27 15.73 -11.35
N HIS A 231 -11.48 15.40 -12.36
CA HIS A 231 -11.54 16.13 -13.63
C HIS A 231 -12.45 15.40 -14.61
N ARG A 232 -13.54 16.04 -14.99
CA ARG A 232 -14.50 15.58 -16.01
C ARG A 232 -14.24 16.28 -17.32
N GLU A 233 -13.85 15.52 -18.34
CA GLU A 233 -13.63 16.07 -19.68
C GLU A 233 -14.88 16.82 -20.18
N GLY A 234 -14.68 18.06 -20.66
CA GLY A 234 -15.74 18.94 -21.12
C GLY A 234 -16.58 19.63 -20.03
N HIS A 235 -16.40 19.30 -18.74
CA HIS A 235 -17.13 19.89 -17.63
C HIS A 235 -16.25 20.63 -16.62
N GLY A 236 -14.94 20.29 -16.58
CA GLY A 236 -14.02 20.87 -15.63
C GLY A 236 -13.81 20.02 -14.37
N ILE A 237 -13.38 20.66 -13.29
CA ILE A 237 -13.14 20.02 -12.01
C ILE A 237 -14.43 20.04 -11.17
N GLU A 238 -14.73 18.94 -10.51
CA GLU A 238 -15.85 18.80 -9.57
C GLU A 238 -15.37 18.25 -8.23
N ALA A 239 -15.99 18.69 -7.15
CA ALA A 239 -15.83 18.10 -5.83
C ALA A 239 -16.76 16.90 -5.71
N ASP A 240 -16.20 15.68 -5.69
CA ASP A 240 -16.98 14.45 -5.79
C ASP A 240 -17.68 14.06 -4.47
N ALA A 241 -16.99 14.23 -3.35
CA ALA A 241 -17.49 13.88 -2.02
C ALA A 241 -16.84 14.72 -0.91
N LEU A 242 -17.45 14.68 0.29
CA LEU A 242 -16.85 15.13 1.54
C LEU A 242 -16.85 13.96 2.52
N ILE A 243 -15.67 13.57 2.99
CA ILE A 243 -15.45 12.35 3.77
C ILE A 243 -14.85 12.73 5.12
N THR A 244 -15.54 12.35 6.20
CA THR A 244 -15.14 12.63 7.59
C THR A 244 -15.03 11.35 8.44
N ASP A 245 -15.46 10.22 7.91
CA ASP A 245 -15.33 8.93 8.59
C ASP A 245 -13.87 8.45 8.61
N GLU A 246 -13.34 8.14 9.81
CA GLU A 246 -11.94 7.71 9.98
C GLU A 246 -11.64 6.41 9.19
N ALA A 247 -12.59 5.49 9.12
CA ALA A 247 -12.41 4.23 8.41
C ALA A 247 -12.30 4.46 6.89
N GLU A 248 -13.17 5.30 6.31
CA GLU A 248 -13.12 5.65 4.89
C GLU A 248 -11.82 6.43 4.56
N VAL A 249 -11.44 7.42 5.38
CA VAL A 249 -10.18 8.15 5.19
C VAL A 249 -8.97 7.22 5.37
N SER A 250 -9.01 6.31 6.35
CA SER A 250 -7.95 5.30 6.52
C SER A 250 -7.81 4.43 5.28
N ILE A 251 -8.90 4.04 4.62
CA ILE A 251 -8.88 3.29 3.35
C ILE A 251 -8.21 4.12 2.25
N ILE A 252 -8.53 5.41 2.14
CA ILE A 252 -7.91 6.31 1.16
C ILE A 252 -6.38 6.33 1.33
N PHE A 253 -5.87 6.30 2.55
CA PHE A 253 -4.43 6.22 2.85
C PHE A 253 -3.87 4.79 2.96
N SER A 254 -4.61 3.75 2.51
CA SER A 254 -4.17 2.34 2.55
C SER A 254 -3.74 1.79 1.18
N PHE A 255 -3.60 2.62 0.17
CA PHE A 255 -3.16 2.21 -1.16
C PHE A 255 -1.64 2.03 -1.17
N THR A 256 -1.20 0.84 -1.46
CA THR A 256 0.16 0.41 -1.16
C THR A 256 1.15 0.61 -2.30
N ARG A 257 0.67 0.78 -3.53
CA ARG A 257 1.54 0.98 -4.70
C ARG A 257 1.14 2.18 -5.55
N SER A 258 -0.04 2.71 -5.35
CA SER A 258 -0.47 3.98 -5.89
C SER A 258 -0.35 5.05 -4.81
N TYR A 259 0.89 5.47 -4.54
CA TYR A 259 1.20 6.48 -3.55
C TYR A 259 0.71 7.86 -3.97
N PHE A 260 0.33 8.67 -3.00
CA PHE A 260 0.05 10.07 -3.28
C PHE A 260 1.28 10.79 -3.84
N MET A 261 1.08 11.57 -4.89
CA MET A 261 2.00 12.58 -5.34
C MET A 261 1.66 13.88 -4.61
N VAL A 262 2.46 14.22 -3.63
CA VAL A 262 2.31 15.41 -2.80
C VAL A 262 3.68 15.99 -2.50
N ASP A 263 3.81 17.30 -2.67
CA ASP A 263 5.05 18.01 -2.35
C ASP A 263 5.06 18.34 -0.85
N VAL A 264 5.91 17.64 -0.12
CA VAL A 264 6.08 17.78 1.33
C VAL A 264 7.55 18.06 1.64
N PRO A 265 7.92 19.34 1.82
CA PRO A 265 9.30 19.71 2.15
C PRO A 265 9.78 19.12 3.49
N VAL A 266 8.87 18.91 4.44
CA VAL A 266 9.13 18.30 5.75
C VAL A 266 8.21 17.09 5.94
N PRO A 267 8.62 15.89 5.49
CA PRO A 267 7.75 14.70 5.49
C PRO A 267 7.27 14.32 6.89
N ALA A 268 8.13 14.41 7.90
CA ALA A 268 7.78 14.08 9.28
C ALA A 268 6.62 14.95 9.83
N GLU A 269 6.56 16.25 9.51
CA GLU A 269 5.46 17.13 9.95
C GLU A 269 4.13 16.72 9.33
N PHE A 270 4.13 16.39 8.03
CA PHE A 270 2.91 15.93 7.36
C PHE A 270 2.44 14.57 7.89
N VAL A 271 3.37 13.64 8.10
CA VAL A 271 3.05 12.34 8.70
C VAL A 271 2.52 12.50 10.12
N ASN A 272 3.07 13.40 10.93
CA ASN A 272 2.55 13.72 12.25
C ASN A 272 1.15 14.36 12.19
N PHE A 273 0.89 15.21 11.20
CA PHE A 273 -0.45 15.74 10.96
C PHE A 273 -1.44 14.62 10.60
N LEU A 274 -1.07 13.73 9.66
CA LEU A 274 -1.89 12.56 9.32
C LEU A 274 -2.10 11.63 10.52
N LYS A 275 -1.09 11.43 11.36
CA LYS A 275 -1.19 10.58 12.56
C LYS A 275 -2.19 11.13 13.58
N ARG A 276 -2.33 12.45 13.69
CA ARG A 276 -3.35 13.08 14.55
C ARG A 276 -4.77 12.81 14.07
N ILE A 277 -5.00 12.81 12.75
CA ILE A 277 -6.32 12.58 12.16
C ILE A 277 -6.63 11.10 11.88
N LEU A 278 -5.61 10.24 11.87
CA LEU A 278 -5.69 8.80 11.67
C LEU A 278 -4.90 8.06 12.77
N PRO A 279 -5.33 8.17 14.04
CA PRO A 279 -4.58 7.62 15.18
C PRO A 279 -4.39 6.11 15.09
N GLY A 280 -5.32 5.40 14.45
CA GLY A 280 -5.24 3.96 14.23
C GLY A 280 -4.23 3.51 13.17
N LYS A 281 -3.67 4.42 12.33
CA LYS A 281 -2.66 4.03 11.33
C LYS A 281 -1.26 4.03 11.90
N HIS A 282 -0.44 3.07 11.44
CA HIS A 282 0.97 3.04 11.78
C HIS A 282 1.75 4.12 11.01
N ILE A 283 2.77 4.72 11.63
CA ILE A 283 3.61 5.75 10.99
C ILE A 283 4.25 5.22 9.69
N ALA A 284 4.68 3.97 9.69
CA ALA A 284 5.21 3.29 8.50
C ALA A 284 4.25 3.34 7.29
N GLU A 285 2.95 3.14 7.54
CA GLU A 285 1.92 3.19 6.49
C GLU A 285 1.70 4.62 5.97
N LEU A 286 1.78 5.61 6.86
CA LEU A 286 1.62 7.01 6.49
C LEU A 286 2.78 7.49 5.60
N TYR A 287 4.03 7.18 5.95
CA TYR A 287 5.17 7.45 5.07
C TYR A 287 5.04 6.74 3.73
N THR A 288 4.62 5.48 3.74
CA THR A 288 4.39 4.70 2.52
C THR A 288 3.33 5.37 1.64
N SER A 289 2.22 5.83 2.21
CA SER A 289 1.09 6.43 1.46
C SER A 289 1.48 7.68 0.66
N ILE A 290 2.51 8.41 1.08
CA ILE A 290 3.03 9.61 0.42
C ILE A 290 4.28 9.34 -0.43
N GLY A 291 4.63 8.06 -0.62
CA GLY A 291 5.68 7.63 -1.55
C GLY A 291 7.04 7.34 -0.92
N PHE A 292 7.20 7.49 0.39
CA PHE A 292 8.45 7.17 1.10
C PHE A 292 8.44 5.73 1.65
N TYR A 293 8.12 4.76 0.78
CA TYR A 293 7.92 3.36 1.17
C TYR A 293 9.16 2.70 1.77
N LYS A 294 10.37 3.10 1.37
CA LYS A 294 11.62 2.58 1.98
C LYS A 294 11.78 3.07 3.41
N HIS A 295 11.42 4.32 3.68
CA HIS A 295 11.40 4.83 5.06
C HIS A 295 10.27 4.19 5.86
N GLY A 296 9.09 3.98 5.26
CA GLY A 296 8.02 3.19 5.87
C GLY A 296 8.50 1.79 6.27
N LYS A 297 9.31 1.13 5.44
CA LYS A 297 9.92 -0.16 5.78
C LYS A 297 10.88 -0.07 6.98
N SER A 298 11.68 1.01 7.07
CA SER A 298 12.56 1.26 8.22
C SER A 298 11.77 1.48 9.50
N GLU A 299 10.70 2.27 9.47
CA GLU A 299 9.81 2.50 10.60
C GLU A 299 9.07 1.23 11.04
N PHE A 300 8.65 0.40 10.08
CA PHE A 300 8.08 -0.91 10.39
C PHE A 300 9.09 -1.79 11.14
N TYR A 301 10.33 -1.88 10.64
CA TYR A 301 11.38 -2.67 11.28
C TYR A 301 11.68 -2.18 12.71
N ARG A 302 11.80 -0.86 12.91
CA ARG A 302 11.99 -0.24 14.22
C ARG A 302 10.85 -0.59 15.19
N ALA A 303 9.60 -0.51 14.71
CA ALA A 303 8.43 -0.87 15.52
C ALA A 303 8.43 -2.35 15.90
N LEU A 304 8.77 -3.26 14.97
CA LEU A 304 8.85 -4.70 15.21
C LEU A 304 9.92 -5.02 16.27
N ILE A 305 11.12 -4.48 16.14
CA ILE A 305 12.20 -4.73 17.10
C ILE A 305 11.83 -4.19 18.48
N ASN A 306 11.26 -2.98 18.55
CA ASN A 306 10.79 -2.40 19.81
C ASN A 306 9.68 -3.24 20.45
N HIS A 307 8.72 -3.77 19.66
CA HIS A 307 7.69 -4.67 20.15
C HIS A 307 8.28 -5.95 20.74
N LEU A 308 9.20 -6.60 20.03
CA LEU A 308 9.89 -7.81 20.50
C LEU A 308 10.72 -7.55 21.78
N ALA A 309 11.33 -6.38 21.91
CA ALA A 309 12.12 -6.02 23.10
C ALA A 309 11.24 -5.70 24.32
N SER A 310 10.05 -5.14 24.11
CA SER A 310 9.18 -4.62 25.17
C SER A 310 8.01 -5.52 25.54
N SER A 311 7.83 -6.66 24.88
CA SER A 311 6.71 -7.61 25.11
C SER A 311 7.21 -9.04 25.27
N ASP A 312 6.39 -9.89 25.91
CA ASP A 312 6.60 -11.34 25.97
C ASP A 312 5.98 -12.07 24.77
N ASP A 313 5.54 -11.35 23.75
CA ASP A 313 4.92 -11.90 22.55
C ASP A 313 5.87 -12.84 21.81
N ARG A 314 5.31 -13.92 21.26
CA ARG A 314 6.06 -14.95 20.54
C ARG A 314 5.43 -15.24 19.19
N PHE A 315 6.27 -15.60 18.23
CA PHE A 315 5.82 -16.06 16.94
C PHE A 315 5.05 -17.38 17.05
N VAL A 316 3.84 -17.38 16.50
CA VAL A 316 2.95 -18.53 16.38
C VAL A 316 2.55 -18.72 14.93
N MET A 317 2.13 -19.93 14.56
CA MET A 317 1.55 -20.13 13.23
C MET A 317 0.26 -19.33 13.09
N ALA A 318 0.09 -18.66 11.93
CA ALA A 318 -1.12 -17.89 11.68
C ALA A 318 -2.36 -18.81 11.65
N PRO A 319 -3.51 -18.34 12.17
CA PRO A 319 -4.76 -19.11 12.09
C PRO A 319 -5.25 -19.24 10.65
N GLY A 320 -6.00 -20.31 10.38
CA GLY A 320 -6.57 -20.59 9.06
C GLY A 320 -5.98 -21.82 8.39
N VAL A 321 -6.35 -22.03 7.12
CA VAL A 321 -5.90 -23.17 6.33
C VAL A 321 -4.42 -23.00 5.96
N ARG A 322 -3.64 -24.07 6.17
CA ARG A 322 -2.20 -24.07 5.80
C ARG A 322 -2.04 -23.89 4.29
N GLY A 323 -1.26 -22.88 3.89
CA GLY A 323 -0.96 -22.62 2.48
C GLY A 323 -0.20 -23.77 1.81
N MET A 324 -0.45 -23.98 0.54
CA MET A 324 0.21 -25.03 -0.26
C MET A 324 1.62 -24.62 -0.69
N VAL A 325 1.87 -23.33 -0.87
CA VAL A 325 3.14 -22.76 -1.36
C VAL A 325 3.88 -22.01 -0.25
N MET A 326 3.14 -21.28 0.59
CA MET A 326 3.73 -20.47 1.66
C MET A 326 3.38 -20.99 3.06
N SER A 327 4.29 -20.80 3.99
CA SER A 327 4.03 -20.93 5.42
C SER A 327 3.86 -19.53 6.02
N VAL A 328 2.80 -19.37 6.84
CA VAL A 328 2.41 -18.07 7.41
C VAL A 328 2.41 -18.15 8.92
N PHE A 329 3.13 -17.23 9.55
CA PHE A 329 3.22 -17.10 11.00
C PHE A 329 3.03 -15.65 11.42
N THR A 330 2.79 -15.39 12.69
CA THR A 330 2.42 -14.07 13.21
C THR A 330 2.87 -13.87 14.65
N LEU A 331 2.88 -12.61 15.09
CA LEU A 331 2.94 -12.22 16.49
C LEU A 331 1.54 -11.82 16.93
N PRO A 332 0.93 -12.45 17.95
CA PRO A 332 -0.43 -12.13 18.38
C PRO A 332 -0.65 -10.66 18.73
N GLY A 333 0.30 -10.03 19.43
CA GLY A 333 0.25 -8.61 19.82
C GLY A 333 0.71 -7.61 18.75
N PHE A 334 1.22 -8.08 17.61
CA PHE A 334 1.68 -7.22 16.51
C PHE A 334 0.88 -7.54 15.23
N ASN A 335 0.16 -6.55 14.71
CA ASN A 335 -0.83 -6.76 13.63
C ASN A 335 -0.21 -7.05 12.25
N THR A 336 0.66 -8.07 12.19
CA THR A 336 1.40 -8.44 10.99
C THR A 336 1.49 -9.95 10.87
N VAL A 337 1.40 -10.46 9.65
CA VAL A 337 1.75 -11.83 9.28
C VAL A 337 3.08 -11.83 8.53
N PHE A 338 3.83 -12.91 8.71
CA PHE A 338 5.10 -13.18 8.06
C PHE A 338 4.92 -14.39 7.15
N LYS A 339 5.36 -14.29 5.90
CA LYS A 339 5.20 -15.33 4.88
C LYS A 339 6.56 -15.77 4.37
N ILE A 340 6.81 -17.06 4.39
CA ILE A 340 8.01 -17.68 3.78
C ILE A 340 7.60 -18.72 2.76
N ILE A 341 8.36 -18.86 1.67
CA ILE A 341 8.13 -19.88 0.66
C ILE A 341 8.62 -21.22 1.20
N LYS A 342 7.79 -22.26 1.11
CA LYS A 342 8.17 -23.64 1.43
C LYS A 342 9.18 -24.17 0.43
N ASP A 343 10.03 -25.10 0.85
CA ASP A 343 10.99 -25.76 -0.05
C ASP A 343 10.33 -26.82 -0.93
N ARG A 344 9.18 -27.34 -0.49
CA ARG A 344 8.38 -28.30 -1.26
C ARG A 344 6.93 -27.83 -1.31
N PHE A 345 6.39 -27.73 -2.50
CA PHE A 345 4.99 -27.38 -2.72
C PHE A 345 4.11 -28.63 -2.75
N SER A 346 2.79 -28.43 -2.57
CA SER A 346 1.82 -29.49 -2.79
C SER A 346 1.93 -30.01 -4.23
N PRO A 347 1.75 -31.33 -4.46
CA PRO A 347 1.79 -31.91 -5.83
C PRO A 347 0.79 -31.31 -6.81
N SER A 348 -0.26 -30.65 -6.32
CA SER A 348 -1.24 -29.95 -7.15
C SER A 348 -0.76 -28.62 -7.71
N LYS A 349 0.37 -28.08 -7.23
CA LYS A 349 0.93 -26.80 -7.70
C LYS A 349 2.08 -27.05 -8.69
N THR A 350 2.00 -26.40 -9.83
CA THR A 350 2.99 -26.48 -10.93
C THR A 350 3.97 -25.31 -10.94
N VAL A 351 3.86 -24.40 -9.96
CA VAL A 351 4.73 -23.21 -9.83
C VAL A 351 6.03 -23.56 -9.11
N ASP A 352 7.10 -22.85 -9.43
CA ASP A 352 8.37 -22.93 -8.72
C ASP A 352 8.61 -21.68 -7.84
N ARG A 353 9.67 -21.72 -7.01
CA ARG A 353 10.02 -20.61 -6.11
C ARG A 353 10.29 -19.29 -6.84
N ALA A 354 10.94 -19.34 -8.01
CA ALA A 354 11.25 -18.14 -8.78
C ALA A 354 9.97 -17.48 -9.31
N THR A 355 9.06 -18.29 -9.84
CA THR A 355 7.73 -17.84 -10.29
C THR A 355 6.96 -17.15 -9.15
N VAL A 356 6.95 -17.72 -7.94
CA VAL A 356 6.27 -17.09 -6.79
C VAL A 356 6.89 -15.72 -6.47
N ILE A 357 8.22 -15.62 -6.44
CA ILE A 357 8.91 -14.34 -6.20
C ILE A 357 8.53 -13.31 -7.28
N ASP A 358 8.50 -13.71 -8.55
CA ASP A 358 8.14 -12.82 -9.66
C ASP A 358 6.68 -12.38 -9.58
N LYS A 359 5.76 -13.24 -9.14
CA LYS A 359 4.36 -12.86 -8.88
C LYS A 359 4.24 -11.81 -7.77
N TYR A 360 4.98 -11.96 -6.67
CA TYR A 360 5.03 -10.94 -5.61
C TYR A 360 5.63 -9.62 -6.08
N ARG A 361 6.61 -9.65 -6.99
CA ARG A 361 7.16 -8.45 -7.64
C ARG A 361 6.17 -7.80 -8.60
N LEU A 362 5.41 -8.60 -9.35
CA LEU A 362 4.37 -8.11 -10.25
C LEU A 362 3.33 -7.28 -9.48
N VAL A 363 2.86 -7.75 -8.32
CA VAL A 363 1.92 -7.02 -7.45
C VAL A 363 2.44 -5.63 -7.14
N LYS A 364 3.75 -5.50 -6.85
CA LYS A 364 4.39 -4.21 -6.51
C LYS A 364 4.32 -3.19 -7.64
N SER A 365 4.23 -3.63 -8.88
CA SER A 365 4.27 -2.75 -10.06
C SER A 365 2.89 -2.36 -10.59
N VAL A 366 1.84 -3.12 -10.30
CA VAL A 366 0.54 -2.98 -10.99
C VAL A 366 -0.64 -2.57 -10.10
N ASP A 367 -0.56 -2.72 -8.77
CA ASP A 367 -1.70 -2.32 -7.92
C ASP A 367 -1.87 -0.80 -7.87
N ARG A 368 -2.88 -0.32 -8.57
CA ARG A 368 -3.33 1.09 -8.54
C ARG A 368 -4.66 1.28 -7.83
N VAL A 369 -5.25 0.21 -7.32
CA VAL A 369 -6.64 0.21 -6.79
C VAL A 369 -6.72 -0.06 -5.30
N GLY A 370 -5.61 -0.47 -4.66
CA GLY A 370 -5.55 -0.76 -3.22
C GLY A 370 -6.43 -1.94 -2.82
N ARG A 371 -6.49 -2.97 -3.69
CA ARG A 371 -7.20 -4.23 -3.43
C ARG A 371 -6.27 -5.41 -3.25
N MET A 372 -4.97 -5.17 -3.25
CA MET A 372 -3.96 -6.15 -2.87
C MET A 372 -3.33 -5.78 -1.53
N ALA A 373 -3.05 -6.78 -0.71
CA ALA A 373 -2.36 -6.56 0.56
C ALA A 373 -0.97 -5.97 0.32
N ASP A 374 -0.56 -5.02 1.16
CA ASP A 374 0.81 -4.48 1.10
C ASP A 374 1.79 -5.52 1.58
N THR A 375 2.69 -5.90 0.68
CA THR A 375 3.76 -6.83 0.99
C THR A 375 5.09 -6.10 1.06
N GLN A 376 5.79 -6.23 2.18
CA GLN A 376 7.15 -5.76 2.33
C GLN A 376 8.09 -6.96 2.37
N GLU A 377 9.08 -6.94 1.50
CA GLU A 377 10.09 -8.00 1.39
C GLU A 377 11.27 -7.70 2.30
N PHE A 378 11.68 -8.67 3.10
CA PHE A 378 12.83 -8.60 3.99
C PHE A 378 13.78 -9.76 3.70
N ALA A 379 15.07 -9.48 3.83
CA ALA A 379 16.12 -10.48 3.78
C ALA A 379 16.83 -10.55 5.14
N ASP A 380 17.27 -11.77 5.49
CA ASP A 380 18.12 -12.05 6.64
C ASP A 380 17.63 -11.48 7.98
N PHE A 381 16.31 -11.64 8.24
CA PHE A 381 15.76 -11.36 9.57
C PHE A 381 16.41 -12.24 10.63
N ARG A 382 16.87 -11.64 11.73
CA ARG A 382 17.45 -12.31 12.87
C ARG A 382 16.61 -12.05 14.11
N PHE A 383 16.06 -13.12 14.67
CA PHE A 383 15.22 -13.04 15.87
C PHE A 383 15.74 -13.95 16.96
N PRO A 384 15.66 -13.57 18.26
CA PRO A 384 15.97 -14.48 19.35
C PRO A 384 15.10 -15.74 19.27
N ARG A 385 15.71 -16.92 19.42
CA ARG A 385 14.99 -18.21 19.45
C ARG A 385 13.88 -18.23 20.51
N SER A 386 14.10 -17.58 21.64
CA SER A 386 13.11 -17.45 22.74
C SER A 386 11.81 -16.74 22.34
N LYS A 387 11.81 -16.02 21.21
CA LYS A 387 10.63 -15.33 20.66
C LYS A 387 9.77 -16.21 19.75
N PHE A 388 10.05 -17.50 19.65
CA PHE A 388 9.23 -18.45 18.91
C PHE A 388 8.59 -19.46 19.85
N GLU A 389 7.31 -19.76 19.63
CA GLU A 389 6.71 -20.95 20.20
C GLU A 389 7.36 -22.20 19.59
N PRO A 390 7.65 -23.24 20.39
CA PRO A 390 8.39 -24.43 19.93
C PRO A 390 7.76 -25.09 18.70
N GLU A 391 6.44 -25.18 18.66
CA GLU A 391 5.70 -25.79 17.53
C GLU A 391 5.82 -24.96 16.25
N CYS A 392 5.76 -23.63 16.37
CA CYS A 392 5.94 -22.73 15.24
C CYS A 392 7.34 -22.88 14.65
N LEU A 393 8.37 -22.84 15.49
CA LEU A 393 9.76 -22.97 15.04
C LEU A 393 10.02 -24.34 14.39
N ALA A 394 9.49 -25.42 14.97
CA ALA A 394 9.63 -26.77 14.42
C ALA A 394 9.00 -26.86 13.01
N GLU A 395 7.77 -26.33 12.83
CA GLU A 395 7.11 -26.31 11.52
C GLU A 395 7.92 -25.51 10.50
N LEU A 396 8.42 -24.31 10.86
CA LEU A 396 9.20 -23.47 9.93
C LEU A 396 10.50 -24.15 9.48
N LEU A 397 11.21 -24.80 10.41
CA LEU A 397 12.44 -25.54 10.10
C LEU A 397 12.18 -26.78 9.25
N GLU A 398 11.02 -27.44 9.40
CA GLU A 398 10.61 -28.60 8.61
C GLU A 398 10.24 -28.21 7.17
N VAL A 399 9.40 -27.16 7.00
CA VAL A 399 8.81 -26.85 5.68
C VAL A 399 9.69 -25.95 4.81
N ALA A 400 10.64 -25.21 5.40
CA ALA A 400 11.49 -24.26 4.69
C ALA A 400 12.95 -24.23 5.20
N PRO A 401 13.65 -25.39 5.29
CA PRO A 401 15.02 -25.46 5.79
C PRO A 401 16.04 -24.66 4.97
N SER A 402 15.78 -24.36 3.70
CA SER A 402 16.62 -23.46 2.91
C SER A 402 16.48 -21.99 3.31
N THR A 403 15.34 -21.61 3.91
CA THR A 403 15.01 -20.24 4.27
C THR A 403 15.23 -19.98 5.76
N VAL A 404 14.94 -20.94 6.62
CA VAL A 404 15.01 -20.80 8.09
C VAL A 404 16.14 -21.62 8.65
N ALA A 405 17.03 -21.01 9.42
CA ALA A 405 18.17 -21.67 10.06
C ALA A 405 18.31 -21.26 11.52
N LEU A 406 18.91 -22.14 12.34
CA LEU A 406 19.32 -21.84 13.71
C LEU A 406 20.81 -21.48 13.74
N GLU A 407 21.13 -20.33 14.28
CA GLU A 407 22.50 -19.87 14.53
C GLU A 407 22.65 -19.59 16.04
N GLY A 408 23.00 -20.63 16.81
CA GLY A 408 23.01 -20.56 18.28
C GLY A 408 21.61 -20.25 18.84
N ASP A 409 21.48 -19.13 19.56
CA ASP A 409 20.22 -18.64 20.15
C ASP A 409 19.42 -17.73 19.20
N THR A 410 19.82 -17.66 17.93
CA THR A 410 19.18 -16.81 16.91
C THR A 410 18.53 -17.67 15.83
N VAL A 411 17.33 -17.29 15.42
CA VAL A 411 16.65 -17.80 14.22
C VAL A 411 16.91 -16.83 13.08
N LEU A 412 17.58 -17.33 12.02
CA LEU A 412 17.79 -16.61 10.77
C LEU A 412 16.68 -16.96 9.79
N ILE A 413 16.00 -15.94 9.23
CA ILE A 413 15.03 -16.07 8.15
C ILE A 413 15.59 -15.32 6.93
N ARG A 414 16.13 -16.06 5.95
CA ARG A 414 16.87 -15.50 4.80
C ARG A 414 15.98 -14.67 3.88
N HIS A 415 14.71 -15.02 3.77
CA HIS A 415 13.77 -14.32 2.90
C HIS A 415 12.35 -14.42 3.46
N CYS A 416 11.67 -13.27 3.60
CA CYS A 416 10.36 -13.19 4.20
C CYS A 416 9.58 -12.01 3.61
N TRP A 417 8.29 -12.18 3.40
CA TRP A 417 7.35 -11.07 3.21
C TRP A 417 6.57 -10.81 4.48
N THR A 418 6.28 -9.55 4.73
CA THR A 418 5.38 -9.13 5.81
C THR A 418 4.16 -8.46 5.23
N GLU A 419 3.00 -8.72 5.81
CA GLU A 419 1.72 -8.13 5.44
C GLU A 419 0.93 -7.78 6.69
N ARG A 420 -0.02 -6.85 6.57
CA ARG A 420 -0.99 -6.60 7.64
C ARG A 420 -1.83 -7.87 7.86
N ARG A 421 -2.02 -8.25 9.13
CA ARG A 421 -2.91 -9.36 9.48
C ARG A 421 -4.36 -8.97 9.20
N MET A 422 -5.06 -9.83 8.48
CA MET A 422 -6.48 -9.70 8.14
C MET A 422 -7.21 -10.98 8.52
N THR A 423 -8.52 -10.91 8.68
CA THR A 423 -9.34 -12.11 8.86
C THR A 423 -9.65 -12.70 7.49
N PRO A 424 -9.29 -13.96 7.20
CA PRO A 424 -9.69 -14.62 5.96
C PRO A 424 -11.20 -14.53 5.74
N LEU A 425 -11.64 -14.19 4.52
CA LEU A 425 -13.03 -13.89 4.22
C LEU A 425 -13.94 -15.10 4.52
N ASN A 426 -13.50 -16.32 4.22
CA ASN A 426 -14.26 -17.52 4.57
C ASN A 426 -14.51 -17.62 6.07
N LEU A 427 -13.50 -17.38 6.93
CA LEU A 427 -13.65 -17.40 8.38
C LEU A 427 -14.47 -16.22 8.91
N TYR A 428 -14.36 -15.06 8.26
CA TYR A 428 -15.17 -13.90 8.62
C TYR A 428 -16.66 -14.18 8.40
N LEU A 429 -17.04 -14.78 7.26
CA LEU A 429 -18.43 -15.09 6.92
C LEU A 429 -19.06 -16.14 7.84
N GLU A 430 -18.27 -17.03 8.47
CA GLU A 430 -18.76 -18.03 9.43
C GLU A 430 -19.34 -17.41 10.71
N HIS A 431 -18.86 -16.22 11.09
CA HIS A 431 -19.22 -15.55 12.34
C HIS A 431 -19.93 -14.21 12.14
N ALA A 432 -20.09 -13.76 10.87
CA ALA A 432 -20.69 -12.49 10.54
C ALA A 432 -22.21 -12.49 10.67
N SER A 433 -22.80 -11.37 11.07
CA SER A 433 -24.24 -11.14 10.99
C SER A 433 -24.70 -11.02 9.53
N GLU A 434 -26.01 -11.17 9.28
CA GLU A 434 -26.56 -11.05 7.92
C GLU A 434 -26.18 -9.74 7.22
N GLY A 435 -26.19 -8.61 7.95
CA GLY A 435 -25.75 -7.32 7.43
C GLY A 435 -24.27 -7.30 7.05
N GLN A 436 -23.41 -7.86 7.91
CA GLN A 436 -21.98 -7.99 7.65
C GLN A 436 -21.68 -8.94 6.49
N VAL A 437 -22.45 -10.01 6.32
CA VAL A 437 -22.34 -10.91 5.15
C VAL A 437 -22.66 -10.16 3.87
N LEU A 438 -23.76 -9.37 3.87
CA LEU A 438 -24.14 -8.55 2.72
C LEU A 438 -23.01 -7.57 2.33
N GLU A 439 -22.51 -6.79 3.28
CA GLU A 439 -21.44 -5.81 3.07
C GLU A 439 -20.13 -6.47 2.59
N ALA A 440 -19.75 -7.60 3.20
CA ALA A 440 -18.54 -8.32 2.82
C ALA A 440 -18.61 -8.93 1.42
N LEU A 441 -19.76 -9.50 1.03
CA LEU A 441 -19.94 -10.06 -0.32
C LEU A 441 -20.06 -8.95 -1.38
N GLU A 442 -20.69 -7.82 -1.08
CA GLU A 442 -20.67 -6.65 -1.94
C GLU A 442 -19.25 -6.16 -2.18
N ASP A 443 -18.47 -5.97 -1.10
CA ASP A 443 -17.08 -5.48 -1.21
C ASP A 443 -16.13 -6.51 -1.83
N TYR A 444 -16.40 -7.81 -1.66
CA TYR A 444 -15.66 -8.89 -2.33
C TYR A 444 -15.82 -8.83 -3.86
N GLY A 445 -17.04 -8.70 -4.36
CA GLY A 445 -17.26 -8.54 -5.80
C GLY A 445 -16.69 -7.23 -6.34
N LEU A 446 -16.78 -6.14 -5.57
CA LEU A 446 -16.10 -4.88 -5.90
C LEU A 446 -14.58 -5.04 -5.94
N ALA A 447 -13.98 -5.84 -5.04
CA ALA A 447 -12.54 -6.10 -5.06
C ALA A 447 -12.13 -6.79 -6.37
N ILE A 448 -12.85 -7.82 -6.80
CA ILE A 448 -12.61 -8.51 -8.08
C ILE A 448 -12.72 -7.55 -9.26
N LYS A 449 -13.79 -6.75 -9.33
CA LYS A 449 -14.00 -5.77 -10.41
C LYS A 449 -12.90 -4.71 -10.46
N GLN A 450 -12.45 -4.22 -9.30
CA GLN A 450 -11.39 -3.22 -9.22
C GLN A 450 -10.02 -3.78 -9.59
N LEU A 451 -9.72 -5.02 -9.21
CA LEU A 451 -8.52 -5.72 -9.67
C LEU A 451 -8.54 -5.88 -11.21
N ALA A 452 -9.67 -6.34 -11.77
CA ALA A 452 -9.84 -6.46 -13.21
C ALA A 452 -9.66 -5.11 -13.95
N ALA A 453 -10.22 -4.01 -13.39
CA ALA A 453 -10.03 -2.65 -13.90
C ALA A 453 -8.55 -2.20 -13.87
N ALA A 454 -7.73 -2.78 -13.00
CA ALA A 454 -6.29 -2.56 -12.93
C ALA A 454 -5.47 -3.52 -13.81
N ASN A 455 -6.11 -4.28 -14.70
CA ASN A 455 -5.50 -5.34 -15.51
C ASN A 455 -4.95 -6.51 -14.68
N ILE A 456 -5.57 -6.82 -13.55
CA ILE A 456 -5.14 -7.90 -12.65
C ILE A 456 -6.24 -8.96 -12.61
N PHE A 457 -5.86 -10.21 -12.82
CA PHE A 457 -6.71 -11.38 -12.60
C PHE A 457 -6.14 -12.22 -11.45
N PRO A 458 -6.88 -12.44 -10.36
CA PRO A 458 -6.39 -13.17 -9.19
C PRO A 458 -6.00 -14.64 -9.47
N GLY A 459 -6.58 -15.26 -10.51
CA GLY A 459 -6.45 -16.68 -10.78
C GLY A 459 -7.34 -17.50 -9.85
N ASP A 460 -6.88 -17.75 -8.63
CA ASP A 460 -7.67 -18.41 -7.58
C ASP A 460 -8.46 -17.36 -6.77
N MET A 461 -9.74 -17.21 -7.10
CA MET A 461 -10.65 -16.26 -6.44
C MET A 461 -11.39 -16.85 -5.23
N LEU A 462 -10.95 -17.96 -4.64
CA LEU A 462 -11.60 -18.53 -3.46
C LEU A 462 -11.63 -17.55 -2.29
N LEU A 463 -12.69 -17.59 -1.49
CA LEU A 463 -12.90 -16.71 -0.32
C LEU A 463 -11.71 -16.72 0.66
N LYS A 464 -11.03 -17.87 0.82
CA LYS A 464 -9.86 -18.01 1.68
C LYS A 464 -8.64 -17.18 1.23
N ASN A 465 -8.60 -16.72 -0.03
CA ASN A 465 -7.51 -15.96 -0.62
C ASN A 465 -7.73 -14.45 -0.52
N PHE A 466 -8.87 -14.04 0.07
CA PHE A 466 -9.21 -12.67 0.40
C PHE A 466 -9.30 -12.49 1.91
N GLY A 467 -8.94 -11.30 2.39
CA GLY A 467 -8.99 -10.94 3.80
C GLY A 467 -9.85 -9.71 4.03
N VAL A 468 -10.56 -9.72 5.16
CA VAL A 468 -11.32 -8.57 5.64
C VAL A 468 -10.45 -7.76 6.58
N THR A 469 -10.25 -6.49 6.27
CA THR A 469 -9.51 -5.54 7.11
C THR A 469 -10.37 -5.12 8.32
N ARG A 470 -9.77 -4.46 9.30
CA ARG A 470 -10.49 -3.90 10.46
C ARG A 470 -11.58 -2.88 10.09
N HIS A 471 -11.54 -2.33 8.88
CA HIS A 471 -12.53 -1.38 8.35
C HIS A 471 -13.53 -2.02 7.39
N GLY A 472 -13.67 -3.37 7.41
CA GLY A 472 -14.60 -4.10 6.57
C GLY A 472 -14.20 -4.21 5.08
N ARG A 473 -13.05 -3.65 4.67
CA ARG A 473 -12.60 -3.72 3.27
C ARG A 473 -12.05 -5.10 2.94
N VAL A 474 -12.51 -5.67 1.85
CA VAL A 474 -12.01 -6.94 1.31
C VAL A 474 -10.82 -6.71 0.40
N VAL A 475 -9.73 -7.44 0.66
CA VAL A 475 -8.43 -7.28 0.00
C VAL A 475 -7.88 -8.67 -0.36
N PHE A 476 -7.33 -8.80 -1.55
CA PHE A 476 -6.68 -10.01 -2.04
C PHE A 476 -5.26 -10.13 -1.49
N TYR A 477 -4.83 -11.34 -1.08
CA TYR A 477 -3.51 -11.55 -0.48
C TYR A 477 -2.78 -12.84 -0.90
N ASP A 478 -3.36 -13.65 -1.78
CA ASP A 478 -2.72 -14.87 -2.30
C ASP A 478 -2.32 -14.69 -3.77
N TYR A 479 -1.03 -14.49 -4.01
CA TYR A 479 -0.51 -14.07 -5.33
C TYR A 479 0.04 -15.19 -6.19
N ASP A 480 -0.06 -16.44 -5.76
CA ASP A 480 0.55 -17.60 -6.45
C ASP A 480 0.12 -17.72 -7.92
N GLU A 481 -1.15 -17.41 -8.21
CA GLU A 481 -1.78 -17.61 -9.52
C GLU A 481 -2.14 -16.30 -10.23
N ILE A 482 -1.72 -15.16 -9.68
CA ILE A 482 -2.02 -13.85 -10.28
C ILE A 482 -1.47 -13.73 -11.70
N SER A 483 -2.23 -13.10 -12.60
CA SER A 483 -1.82 -12.82 -13.97
C SER A 483 -2.37 -11.48 -14.45
N PHE A 484 -1.91 -10.99 -15.60
CA PHE A 484 -2.61 -9.89 -16.25
C PHE A 484 -3.95 -10.35 -16.78
N LEU A 485 -4.99 -9.54 -16.58
CA LEU A 485 -6.32 -9.83 -17.12
C LEU A 485 -6.28 -10.03 -18.65
N THR A 486 -5.44 -9.26 -19.34
CA THR A 486 -5.29 -9.31 -20.80
C THR A 486 -4.60 -10.58 -21.32
N GLU A 487 -4.01 -11.40 -20.45
CA GLU A 487 -3.39 -12.69 -20.79
C GLU A 487 -4.37 -13.87 -20.67
N VAL A 488 -5.51 -13.66 -19.99
CA VAL A 488 -6.54 -14.68 -19.78
C VAL A 488 -7.44 -14.81 -21.01
N ASN A 489 -7.83 -16.03 -21.34
CA ASN A 489 -8.78 -16.33 -22.41
C ASN A 489 -10.16 -16.65 -21.82
N PHE A 490 -11.01 -15.64 -21.67
CA PHE A 490 -12.39 -15.83 -21.20
C PHE A 490 -13.26 -16.42 -22.29
N ARG A 491 -13.94 -17.53 -21.98
CA ARG A 491 -14.76 -18.28 -22.92
C ARG A 491 -16.13 -18.58 -22.32
N HIS A 492 -17.14 -18.65 -23.18
CA HIS A 492 -18.41 -19.25 -22.83
C HIS A 492 -18.33 -20.78 -22.91
N ILE A 493 -19.05 -21.47 -22.04
CA ILE A 493 -19.21 -22.92 -22.11
C ILE A 493 -19.99 -23.22 -23.39
N PRO A 494 -19.43 -24.01 -24.35
CA PRO A 494 -20.15 -24.36 -25.56
C PRO A 494 -21.37 -25.19 -25.21
N PRO A 495 -22.49 -25.05 -25.95
CA PRO A 495 -23.65 -25.89 -25.73
C PRO A 495 -23.27 -27.37 -25.93
N PRO A 496 -23.85 -28.29 -25.14
CA PRO A 496 -23.59 -29.71 -25.25
C PRO A 496 -23.98 -30.20 -26.63
N ARG A 497 -23.20 -31.12 -27.19
CA ARG A 497 -23.48 -31.71 -28.50
C ARG A 497 -24.52 -32.81 -28.41
N TYR A 498 -24.52 -33.52 -27.27
CA TYR A 498 -25.41 -34.63 -26.96
C TYR A 498 -25.95 -34.49 -25.55
N PRO A 499 -27.16 -34.97 -25.20
CA PRO A 499 -27.69 -34.90 -23.85
C PRO A 499 -26.81 -35.60 -22.79
N GLU A 500 -26.01 -36.60 -23.20
CA GLU A 500 -25.09 -37.33 -22.36
C GLU A 500 -23.91 -36.45 -21.91
N ASP A 501 -23.56 -35.44 -22.69
CA ASP A 501 -22.47 -34.50 -22.36
C ASP A 501 -22.80 -33.71 -21.08
N GLU A 502 -24.07 -33.32 -20.87
CA GLU A 502 -24.51 -32.60 -19.64
C GLU A 502 -24.41 -33.47 -18.37
N MET A 503 -24.51 -34.79 -18.55
CA MET A 503 -24.44 -35.76 -17.43
C MET A 503 -23.02 -36.27 -17.20
N SER A 504 -22.06 -35.93 -18.07
CA SER A 504 -20.68 -36.31 -17.96
C SER A 504 -19.99 -35.54 -16.80
N GLY A 505 -19.21 -36.22 -16.02
CA GLY A 505 -18.32 -35.59 -15.01
C GLY A 505 -17.08 -34.93 -15.63
N GLU A 506 -16.89 -35.06 -16.96
CA GLU A 506 -15.77 -34.46 -17.69
C GLU A 506 -16.28 -33.40 -18.69
N PRO A 507 -15.55 -32.28 -18.85
CA PRO A 507 -15.92 -31.25 -19.82
C PRO A 507 -15.96 -31.82 -21.27
N TRP A 508 -17.06 -31.55 -22.00
CA TRP A 508 -17.21 -31.93 -23.42
C TRP A 508 -16.49 -30.98 -24.40
N TYR A 509 -15.74 -30.01 -23.84
CA TYR A 509 -14.99 -29.01 -24.59
C TYR A 509 -13.51 -29.02 -24.22
N SER A 510 -12.68 -28.52 -25.12
CA SER A 510 -11.24 -28.41 -24.86
C SER A 510 -10.93 -27.25 -23.94
N ILE A 511 -10.05 -27.48 -22.99
CA ILE A 511 -9.58 -26.47 -22.04
C ILE A 511 -8.09 -26.22 -22.31
N GLY A 512 -7.74 -24.97 -22.64
CA GLY A 512 -6.36 -24.50 -22.76
C GLY A 512 -5.82 -23.97 -21.42
N PRO A 513 -4.51 -23.78 -21.29
CA PRO A 513 -3.86 -23.41 -20.02
C PRO A 513 -4.26 -22.02 -19.49
N HIS A 514 -4.81 -21.16 -20.32
CA HIS A 514 -5.28 -19.81 -19.94
C HIS A 514 -6.79 -19.62 -20.11
N ASP A 515 -7.52 -20.71 -20.38
CA ASP A 515 -8.96 -20.67 -20.54
C ASP A 515 -9.64 -20.52 -19.17
N VAL A 516 -10.58 -19.58 -19.08
CA VAL A 516 -11.44 -19.35 -17.93
C VAL A 516 -12.89 -19.29 -18.39
N PHE A 517 -13.73 -20.04 -17.71
CA PHE A 517 -15.18 -20.11 -17.93
C PHE A 517 -15.91 -19.47 -16.74
N PRO A 518 -16.30 -18.19 -16.82
CA PRO A 518 -16.93 -17.48 -15.69
C PRO A 518 -18.25 -18.10 -15.23
N GLU A 519 -18.94 -18.82 -16.09
CA GLU A 519 -20.19 -19.55 -15.76
C GLU A 519 -19.97 -20.62 -14.68
N GLU A 520 -18.73 -21.09 -14.48
CA GLU A 520 -18.37 -22.04 -13.42
C GLU A 520 -18.04 -21.38 -12.08
N PHE A 521 -17.89 -20.06 -12.01
CA PHE A 521 -17.56 -19.37 -10.77
C PHE A 521 -18.56 -19.60 -9.62
N PRO A 522 -19.90 -19.59 -9.84
CA PRO A 522 -20.85 -19.72 -8.75
C PRO A 522 -20.64 -20.94 -7.84
N PRO A 523 -20.57 -22.17 -8.37
CA PRO A 523 -20.33 -23.36 -7.54
C PRO A 523 -18.90 -23.46 -7.01
N PHE A 524 -17.93 -22.87 -7.72
CA PHE A 524 -16.53 -22.90 -7.33
C PHE A 524 -16.25 -21.93 -6.16
N LEU A 525 -16.81 -20.72 -6.17
CA LEU A 525 -16.57 -19.70 -5.16
C LEU A 525 -17.35 -19.95 -3.87
N PHE A 526 -18.57 -20.48 -3.96
CA PHE A 526 -19.48 -20.57 -2.83
C PHE A 526 -20.02 -21.98 -2.63
N ALA A 527 -19.68 -22.59 -1.51
CA ALA A 527 -20.33 -23.82 -1.04
C ALA A 527 -21.74 -23.53 -0.49
N ASP A 528 -21.94 -22.39 0.18
CA ASP A 528 -23.22 -21.97 0.74
C ASP A 528 -24.15 -21.42 -0.35
N ILE A 529 -25.36 -21.98 -0.44
CA ILE A 529 -26.35 -21.61 -1.46
C ILE A 529 -26.89 -20.19 -1.23
N GLY A 530 -27.03 -19.77 0.02
CA GLY A 530 -27.50 -18.42 0.38
C GLY A 530 -26.51 -17.34 -0.06
N GLN A 531 -25.23 -17.53 0.26
CA GLN A 531 -24.14 -16.65 -0.17
C GLN A 531 -24.03 -16.62 -1.69
N ARG A 532 -24.12 -17.77 -2.37
CA ARG A 532 -24.13 -17.87 -3.83
C ARG A 532 -25.24 -17.04 -4.47
N ARG A 533 -26.49 -17.19 -3.99
CA ARG A 533 -27.64 -16.41 -4.48
C ARG A 533 -27.49 -14.92 -4.22
N LEU A 534 -27.00 -14.56 -3.05
CA LEU A 534 -26.75 -13.15 -2.69
C LEU A 534 -25.70 -12.53 -3.62
N PHE A 535 -24.56 -13.19 -3.78
CA PHE A 535 -23.49 -12.71 -4.66
C PHE A 535 -23.92 -12.64 -6.14
N SER A 536 -24.67 -13.64 -6.64
CA SER A 536 -25.21 -13.61 -7.99
C SER A 536 -26.14 -12.42 -8.23
N ARG A 537 -26.90 -12.01 -7.22
CA ARG A 537 -27.77 -10.83 -7.29
C ARG A 537 -26.97 -9.52 -7.31
N LEU A 538 -25.86 -9.46 -6.57
CA LEU A 538 -25.02 -8.26 -6.43
C LEU A 538 -24.04 -8.09 -7.59
N HIS A 539 -23.53 -9.21 -8.12
CA HIS A 539 -22.37 -9.23 -9.03
C HIS A 539 -22.50 -10.30 -10.13
N GLY A 540 -23.73 -10.57 -10.60
CA GLY A 540 -23.99 -11.60 -11.59
C GLY A 540 -23.23 -11.42 -12.91
N GLU A 541 -22.84 -10.19 -13.27
CA GLU A 541 -22.03 -9.88 -14.44
C GLU A 541 -20.63 -10.53 -14.40
N LEU A 542 -20.12 -10.85 -13.23
CA LEU A 542 -18.83 -11.56 -13.10
C LEU A 542 -18.90 -13.00 -13.63
N TYR A 543 -20.07 -13.53 -13.84
CA TYR A 543 -20.32 -14.87 -14.39
C TYR A 543 -20.44 -14.88 -15.92
N ASP A 544 -20.35 -13.71 -16.55
CA ASP A 544 -20.46 -13.55 -18.00
C ASP A 544 -19.06 -13.31 -18.63
N ALA A 545 -18.66 -14.19 -19.55
CA ALA A 545 -17.41 -14.05 -20.28
C ALA A 545 -17.31 -12.73 -21.06
N ASP A 546 -18.42 -12.18 -21.54
CA ASP A 546 -18.42 -10.94 -22.32
C ASP A 546 -18.15 -9.71 -21.47
N TYR A 547 -18.51 -9.72 -20.17
CA TYR A 547 -18.09 -8.69 -19.23
C TYR A 547 -16.56 -8.59 -19.17
N TRP A 548 -15.87 -9.72 -18.99
CA TRP A 548 -14.42 -9.78 -18.90
C TRP A 548 -13.72 -9.38 -20.21
N LYS A 549 -14.24 -9.86 -21.34
CA LYS A 549 -13.74 -9.47 -22.67
C LYS A 549 -13.91 -7.97 -22.93
N GLY A 550 -15.00 -7.38 -22.46
CA GLY A 550 -15.22 -5.93 -22.53
C GLY A 550 -14.17 -5.13 -21.78
N LEU A 551 -13.82 -5.56 -20.55
CA LEU A 551 -12.74 -4.97 -19.77
C LEU A 551 -11.37 -5.12 -20.46
N GLN A 552 -11.08 -6.31 -20.99
CA GLN A 552 -9.83 -6.55 -21.74
C GLN A 552 -9.72 -5.63 -22.97
N ALA A 553 -10.79 -5.45 -23.71
CA ALA A 553 -10.83 -4.56 -24.88
C ALA A 553 -10.54 -3.11 -24.46
N ALA A 554 -11.22 -2.61 -23.44
CA ALA A 554 -11.00 -1.26 -22.92
C ALA A 554 -9.55 -1.04 -22.47
N ILE A 555 -8.94 -2.02 -21.79
CA ILE A 555 -7.55 -1.95 -21.34
C ILE A 555 -6.58 -1.94 -22.54
N ARG A 556 -6.81 -2.80 -23.55
CA ARG A 556 -5.98 -2.84 -24.78
C ARG A 556 -6.08 -1.55 -25.59
N GLU A 557 -7.21 -0.87 -25.54
CA GLU A 557 -7.39 0.48 -26.11
C GLU A 557 -6.69 1.58 -25.29
N GLY A 558 -6.08 1.22 -24.15
CA GLY A 558 -5.39 2.16 -23.27
C GLY A 558 -6.31 2.98 -22.38
N LYS A 559 -7.58 2.60 -22.23
CA LYS A 559 -8.50 3.26 -21.30
C LYS A 559 -8.11 2.98 -19.86
N VAL A 560 -7.97 4.04 -19.06
CA VAL A 560 -7.80 3.94 -17.61
C VAL A 560 -9.18 3.94 -16.98
N ILE A 561 -9.61 2.77 -16.47
CA ILE A 561 -10.93 2.58 -15.86
C ILE A 561 -10.95 3.28 -14.50
N ASP A 562 -12.08 3.93 -14.17
CA ASP A 562 -12.25 4.64 -12.90
C ASP A 562 -12.38 3.66 -11.74
N VAL A 563 -11.60 3.91 -10.68
CA VAL A 563 -11.69 3.21 -9.40
C VAL A 563 -11.60 4.23 -8.28
N PHE A 564 -12.61 4.24 -7.42
CA PHE A 564 -12.67 5.16 -6.29
C PHE A 564 -12.39 4.41 -4.98
N PRO A 565 -11.55 4.97 -4.08
CA PRO A 565 -11.25 4.37 -2.78
C PRO A 565 -12.31 4.64 -1.72
N TYR A 566 -13.39 5.30 -2.07
CA TYR A 566 -14.49 5.70 -1.21
C TYR A 566 -15.83 5.41 -1.89
N ARG A 567 -16.91 5.35 -1.08
CA ARG A 567 -18.27 5.20 -1.60
C ARG A 567 -18.77 6.53 -2.15
N ARG A 568 -19.20 6.54 -3.40
CA ARG A 568 -19.84 7.71 -4.01
C ARG A 568 -21.31 7.73 -3.62
N LYS A 569 -21.71 8.70 -2.78
CA LYS A 569 -23.10 8.90 -2.35
C LYS A 569 -23.83 9.72 -3.41
N GLY A 570 -24.96 9.24 -3.90
CA GLY A 570 -25.93 10.03 -4.68
C GLY A 570 -25.60 10.24 -6.15
N ARG A 571 -24.93 9.31 -6.80
CA ARG A 571 -24.78 9.27 -8.27
C ARG A 571 -25.10 7.90 -8.85
#